data_9f855e41aca895d71b0fed1df68bc952
#
_entry.id   9f855e41aca895d71b0fed1df68bc952
#
_cell.length_a   1.000
_cell.length_b   1.000
_cell.length_c   1.000
_cell.angle_alpha   90.00
_cell.angle_beta   90.00
_cell.angle_gamma   90.00
#
_symmetry.space_group_name_H-M   'P 1'
#
loop_
_entity.id
_entity.type
_entity.pdbx_description
1 polymer ?
#
loop_
_entity_poly.entity_id
_entity_poly.type
_entity_poly.pdbx_seq_one_letter_code
_entity_poly.pdbx_strand_id
1 'polypeptide(L)'
;MYHYVGNSPFGWIRITSSGDAVTALRFLGDDATPVNDGDDVSRETWQQIEAWSEGERIGFDIPLRPDVSPALGRWLNILAGVPYGVTVTYGELARRGGMPDAPRAAGSACARNPVPLIIPCHRVTRHDGSLGNFGGIEGFHIKDPRNLALKQALIDHEARYVSRFRNSLL
;
A
#
# COMPACT_ATOMS: atom_id res chain seq x y z
N MET A 1 -9.61 17.10 9.57
CA MET A 1 -8.86 16.27 8.60
C MET A 1 -7.77 17.12 7.98
N TYR A 2 -6.58 16.55 7.89
CA TYR A 2 -5.40 17.21 7.32
C TYR A 2 -4.98 16.48 6.06
N HIS A 3 -4.50 17.21 5.06
CA HIS A 3 -4.09 16.63 3.79
C HIS A 3 -2.69 17.09 3.41
N TYR A 4 -1.87 16.16 3.01
CA TYR A 4 -0.59 16.42 2.38
C TYR A 4 -0.58 15.78 1.00
N VAL A 5 -0.23 16.54 -0.04
CA VAL A 5 -0.12 16.03 -1.41
C VAL A 5 1.26 16.35 -1.95
N GLY A 6 2.01 15.32 -2.27
CA GLY A 6 3.35 15.42 -2.82
C GLY A 6 3.53 14.54 -4.04
N ASN A 7 4.55 14.86 -4.84
CA ASN A 7 4.91 14.07 -6.01
C ASN A 7 6.06 13.11 -5.67
N SER A 8 5.81 11.82 -5.90
CA SER A 8 6.80 10.75 -5.71
C SER A 8 7.23 10.17 -7.06
N PRO A 9 8.27 9.32 -7.10
CA PRO A 9 8.61 8.56 -8.31
C PRO A 9 7.47 7.67 -8.84
N PHE A 10 6.47 7.39 -8.00
CA PHE A 10 5.29 6.57 -8.32
C PHE A 10 4.04 7.42 -8.63
N GLY A 11 4.21 8.73 -8.78
CA GLY A 11 3.14 9.69 -9.02
C GLY A 11 2.75 10.47 -7.78
N TRP A 12 1.73 11.30 -7.93
CA TRP A 12 1.19 12.12 -6.86
C TRP A 12 0.53 11.26 -5.79
N ILE A 13 0.76 11.59 -4.53
CA ILE A 13 0.18 10.87 -3.39
C ILE A 13 -0.48 11.87 -2.46
N ARG A 14 -1.73 11.57 -2.06
CA ARG A 14 -2.42 12.28 -0.99
C ARG A 14 -2.43 11.44 0.27
N ILE A 15 -1.94 12.02 1.36
CA ILE A 15 -2.01 11.46 2.70
C ILE A 15 -3.08 12.21 3.46
N THR A 16 -4.01 11.48 4.07
CA THR A 16 -5.06 12.05 4.92
C THR A 16 -4.82 11.61 6.36
N SER A 17 -4.87 12.55 7.28
CA SER A 17 -4.64 12.33 8.70
C SER A 17 -5.78 12.93 9.54
N SER A 18 -6.02 12.35 10.71
CA SER A 18 -6.97 12.84 11.72
C SER A 18 -6.31 13.69 12.81
N GLY A 19 -5.03 14.03 12.68
CA GLY A 19 -4.25 14.75 13.69
C GLY A 19 -3.28 13.85 14.46
N ASP A 20 -3.65 12.60 14.67
CA ASP A 20 -2.87 11.63 15.45
C ASP A 20 -2.60 10.32 14.70
N ALA A 21 -3.24 10.10 13.56
CA ALA A 21 -3.07 8.88 12.77
C ALA A 21 -3.40 9.14 11.29
N VAL A 22 -2.80 8.36 10.40
CA VAL A 22 -3.17 8.31 8.98
C VAL A 22 -4.46 7.51 8.83
N THR A 23 -5.42 8.09 8.13
CA THR A 23 -6.73 7.47 7.87
C THR A 23 -6.87 6.99 6.43
N ALA A 24 -6.13 7.59 5.49
CA ALA A 24 -6.14 7.20 4.08
C ALA A 24 -4.86 7.63 3.37
N LEU A 25 -4.51 6.88 2.35
CA LEU A 25 -3.51 7.24 1.35
C LEU A 25 -4.08 6.91 -0.03
N ARG A 26 -3.91 7.81 -0.99
CA ARG A 26 -4.33 7.59 -2.37
C ARG A 26 -3.24 8.06 -3.32
N PHE A 27 -2.97 7.26 -4.33
CA PHE A 27 -2.29 7.74 -5.51
C PHE A 27 -3.28 8.56 -6.33
N LEU A 28 -2.81 9.65 -6.91
CA LEU A 28 -3.63 10.59 -7.67
C LEU A 28 -3.23 10.53 -9.15
N GLY A 29 -4.10 11.05 -10.02
CA GLY A 29 -3.77 11.21 -11.43
C GLY A 29 -2.77 12.36 -11.67
N ASP A 30 -2.43 12.57 -12.93
CA ASP A 30 -1.38 13.50 -13.34
C ASP A 30 -1.71 14.99 -13.08
N ASP A 31 -2.98 15.31 -12.89
CA ASP A 31 -3.45 16.69 -12.70
C ASP A 31 -3.49 17.14 -11.22
N ALA A 32 -2.86 16.39 -10.35
CA ALA A 32 -2.85 16.74 -8.93
C ALA A 32 -1.99 17.98 -8.67
N THR A 33 -2.41 18.77 -7.70
CA THR A 33 -1.67 19.94 -7.24
C THR A 33 -1.12 19.71 -5.84
N PRO A 34 0.08 20.24 -5.53
CA PRO A 34 0.63 20.12 -4.19
C PRO A 34 -0.29 20.74 -3.15
N VAL A 35 -0.48 20.06 -2.03
CA VAL A 35 -1.17 20.58 -0.85
C VAL A 35 -0.29 20.34 0.37
N ASN A 36 -0.04 21.35 1.13
CA ASN A 36 0.72 21.27 2.36
C ASN A 36 -0.11 21.84 3.54
N ASP A 37 -1.30 21.32 3.68
CA ASP A 37 -2.18 21.55 4.83
C ASP A 37 -2.11 20.32 5.76
N GLY A 38 -0.92 19.76 5.86
CA GLY A 38 -0.65 18.56 6.65
C GLY A 38 -0.30 18.90 8.09
N ASP A 39 -0.59 17.95 8.96
CA ASP A 39 -0.13 17.91 10.34
C ASP A 39 1.23 17.17 10.45
N ASP A 40 1.71 17.01 11.66
CA ASP A 40 2.99 16.33 11.90
C ASP A 40 2.98 14.88 11.44
N VAL A 41 1.85 14.18 11.60
CA VAL A 41 1.70 12.79 11.18
C VAL A 41 1.77 12.64 9.67
N SER A 42 1.08 13.49 8.92
CA SER A 42 1.10 13.42 7.46
C SER A 42 2.46 13.83 6.88
N ARG A 43 3.14 14.80 7.50
CA ARG A 43 4.51 15.18 7.09
C ARG A 43 5.52 14.09 7.38
N GLU A 44 5.46 13.46 8.56
CA GLU A 44 6.30 12.31 8.91
C GLU A 44 6.06 11.15 7.95
N THR A 45 4.80 10.88 7.62
CA THR A 45 4.44 9.84 6.64
C THR A 45 5.07 10.13 5.29
N TRP A 46 5.01 11.38 4.83
CA TRP A 46 5.64 11.77 3.57
C TRP A 46 7.15 11.56 3.59
N GLN A 47 7.84 11.94 4.66
CA GLN A 47 9.28 11.71 4.81
C GLN A 47 9.63 10.22 4.74
N GLN A 48 8.80 9.37 5.35
CA GLN A 48 9.00 7.92 5.28
C GLN A 48 8.74 7.37 3.87
N ILE A 49 7.77 7.92 3.14
CA ILE A 49 7.52 7.56 1.73
C ILE A 49 8.72 7.96 0.86
N GLU A 50 9.29 9.13 1.06
CA GLU A 50 10.49 9.54 0.35
C GLU A 50 11.65 8.58 0.62
N ALA A 51 11.93 8.26 1.87
CA ALA A 51 12.98 7.31 2.25
C ALA A 51 12.72 5.91 1.66
N TRP A 52 11.46 5.44 1.67
CA TRP A 52 11.08 4.18 1.03
C TRP A 52 11.34 4.23 -0.49
N SER A 53 10.98 5.32 -1.15
CA SER A 53 11.20 5.48 -2.60
C SER A 53 12.68 5.55 -2.99
N GLU A 54 13.54 5.97 -2.10
CA GLU A 54 14.98 6.02 -2.30
C GLU A 54 15.67 4.69 -1.96
N GLY A 55 14.90 3.68 -1.55
CA GLY A 55 15.42 2.36 -1.16
C GLY A 55 16.13 2.37 0.18
N GLU A 56 15.82 3.33 1.05
CA GLU A 56 16.45 3.49 2.37
C GLU A 56 15.61 2.93 3.51
N ARG A 57 14.39 2.48 3.21
CA ARG A 57 13.43 2.04 4.20
C ARG A 57 12.53 0.93 3.64
N ILE A 58 12.22 -0.08 4.47
CA ILE A 58 11.39 -1.23 4.06
C ILE A 58 9.96 -1.18 4.58
N GLY A 59 9.68 -0.39 5.59
CA GLY A 59 8.36 -0.32 6.23
C GLY A 59 8.06 1.07 6.72
N PHE A 60 6.92 1.20 7.38
CA PHE A 60 6.42 2.47 7.86
C PHE A 60 6.12 2.37 9.35
N ASP A 61 6.58 3.35 10.10
CA ASP A 61 6.33 3.48 11.54
C ASP A 61 5.41 4.68 11.77
N ILE A 62 4.15 4.50 11.39
CA ILE A 62 3.13 5.53 11.39
C ILE A 62 1.85 4.96 12.02
N PRO A 63 1.23 5.68 12.95
CA PRO A 63 -0.09 5.26 13.46
C PRO A 63 -1.12 5.27 12.34
N LEU A 64 -1.85 4.17 12.18
CA LEU A 64 -2.90 4.01 11.18
C LEU A 64 -4.25 3.87 11.88
N ARG A 65 -5.25 4.59 11.38
CA ARG A 65 -6.63 4.49 11.87
C ARG A 65 -7.60 4.62 10.70
N PRO A 66 -7.60 3.69 9.74
CA PRO A 66 -8.57 3.71 8.66
C PRO A 66 -9.97 3.39 9.20
N ASP A 67 -10.98 4.07 8.66
CA ASP A 67 -12.37 3.79 8.98
C ASP A 67 -12.87 2.61 8.14
N VAL A 68 -12.77 1.42 8.68
CA VAL A 68 -13.12 0.18 8.00
C VAL A 68 -13.92 -0.74 8.92
N SER A 69 -14.66 -1.67 8.31
CA SER A 69 -15.37 -2.72 9.07
C SER A 69 -14.37 -3.60 9.83
N PRO A 70 -14.80 -4.26 10.93
CA PRO A 70 -13.95 -5.21 11.64
C PRO A 70 -13.43 -6.34 10.75
N ALA A 71 -14.23 -6.81 9.79
CA ALA A 71 -13.80 -7.85 8.85
C ALA A 71 -12.69 -7.37 7.93
N LEU A 72 -12.81 -6.17 7.35
CA LEU A 72 -11.75 -5.57 6.54
C LEU A 72 -10.51 -5.30 7.38
N GLY A 73 -10.67 -4.78 8.59
CA GLY A 73 -9.56 -4.53 9.51
C GLY A 73 -8.73 -5.79 9.80
N ARG A 74 -9.37 -6.94 9.96
CA ARG A 74 -8.65 -8.22 10.13
C ARG A 74 -7.82 -8.57 8.90
N TRP A 75 -8.36 -8.41 7.69
CA TRP A 75 -7.62 -8.64 6.46
C TRP A 75 -6.44 -7.69 6.31
N LEU A 76 -6.62 -6.41 6.65
CA LEU A 76 -5.55 -5.42 6.59
C LEU A 76 -4.40 -5.77 7.55
N ASN A 77 -4.69 -6.29 8.74
CA ASN A 77 -3.67 -6.76 9.67
C ASN A 77 -2.88 -7.95 9.12
N ILE A 78 -3.55 -8.91 8.48
CA ILE A 78 -2.90 -10.05 7.83
C ILE A 78 -1.99 -9.55 6.70
N LEU A 79 -2.52 -8.65 5.87
CA LEU A 79 -1.83 -8.05 4.74
C LEU A 79 -0.58 -7.28 5.18
N ALA A 80 -0.65 -6.56 6.29
CA ALA A 80 0.47 -5.82 6.86
C ALA A 80 1.64 -6.73 7.25
N GLY A 81 1.40 -8.02 7.47
CA GLY A 81 2.43 -9.01 7.77
C GLY A 81 3.17 -9.57 6.57
N VAL A 82 2.82 -9.21 5.34
CA VAL A 82 3.54 -9.66 4.14
C VAL A 82 4.85 -8.88 4.02
N PRO A 83 6.01 -9.59 4.01
CA PRO A 83 7.31 -8.90 4.08
C PRO A 83 7.65 -8.09 2.82
N TYR A 84 8.50 -7.10 3.01
CA TYR A 84 9.11 -6.32 1.92
C TYR A 84 9.87 -7.23 0.94
N GLY A 85 9.69 -6.97 -0.35
CA GLY A 85 10.39 -7.71 -1.41
C GLY A 85 9.82 -9.10 -1.69
N VAL A 86 8.75 -9.49 -1.02
CA VAL A 86 8.08 -10.79 -1.18
C VAL A 86 6.72 -10.58 -1.81
N THR A 87 6.36 -11.41 -2.77
CA THR A 87 4.98 -11.49 -3.26
C THR A 87 4.35 -12.81 -2.81
N VAL A 88 3.09 -12.74 -2.43
CA VAL A 88 2.28 -13.91 -2.06
C VAL A 88 1.04 -13.94 -2.94
N THR A 89 0.43 -15.13 -3.08
CA THR A 89 -0.84 -15.25 -3.80
C THR A 89 -2.02 -14.88 -2.88
N TYR A 90 -3.18 -14.61 -3.47
CA TYR A 90 -4.42 -14.42 -2.70
C TYR A 90 -4.76 -15.66 -1.86
N GLY A 91 -4.49 -16.86 -2.38
CA GLY A 91 -4.67 -18.10 -1.63
C GLY A 91 -3.72 -18.20 -0.44
N GLU A 92 -2.47 -17.79 -0.59
CA GLU A 92 -1.51 -17.75 0.51
C GLU A 92 -1.91 -16.73 1.58
N LEU A 93 -2.37 -15.54 1.15
CA LEU A 93 -2.88 -14.53 2.08
C LEU A 93 -4.07 -15.09 2.89
N ALA A 94 -4.99 -15.79 2.24
CA ALA A 94 -6.12 -16.43 2.88
C ALA A 94 -5.67 -17.49 3.90
N ARG A 95 -4.69 -18.32 3.57
CA ARG A 95 -4.11 -19.30 4.50
C ARG A 95 -3.48 -18.63 5.71
N ARG A 96 -2.73 -17.56 5.52
CA ARG A 96 -2.14 -16.76 6.62
C ARG A 96 -3.19 -16.21 7.57
N GLY A 97 -4.37 -15.90 7.06
CA GLY A 97 -5.50 -15.45 7.84
C GLY A 97 -6.32 -16.57 8.49
N GLY A 98 -5.94 -17.81 8.31
CA GLY A 98 -6.70 -18.95 8.81
C GLY A 98 -7.99 -19.22 8.05
N MET A 99 -8.11 -18.69 6.82
CA MET A 99 -9.30 -18.79 5.96
C MET A 99 -8.90 -19.33 4.59
N PRO A 100 -8.37 -20.59 4.49
CA PRO A 100 -7.79 -21.11 3.24
C PRO A 100 -8.80 -21.18 2.08
N ASP A 101 -10.09 -21.23 2.38
CA ASP A 101 -11.15 -21.30 1.37
C ASP A 101 -11.67 -19.92 0.93
N ALA A 102 -11.02 -18.82 1.36
CA ALA A 102 -11.48 -17.47 1.12
C ALA A 102 -10.51 -16.59 0.30
N PRO A 103 -9.92 -17.08 -0.83
CA PRO A 103 -9.02 -16.25 -1.63
C PRO A 103 -9.74 -15.06 -2.29
N ARG A 104 -11.03 -15.16 -2.58
CA ARG A 104 -11.83 -14.04 -3.11
C ARG A 104 -12.03 -12.95 -2.08
N ALA A 105 -12.26 -13.31 -0.81
CA ALA A 105 -12.37 -12.34 0.28
C ALA A 105 -11.02 -11.63 0.50
N ALA A 106 -9.90 -12.33 0.40
CA ALA A 106 -8.57 -11.76 0.44
C ALA A 106 -8.37 -10.73 -0.70
N GLY A 107 -8.76 -11.09 -1.92
CA GLY A 107 -8.69 -10.20 -3.07
C GLY A 107 -9.58 -8.96 -2.94
N SER A 108 -10.78 -9.13 -2.42
CA SER A 108 -11.71 -8.04 -2.13
C SER A 108 -11.14 -7.07 -1.08
N ALA A 109 -10.50 -7.60 -0.05
CA ALA A 109 -9.85 -6.78 0.97
C ALA A 109 -8.68 -5.97 0.39
N CYS A 110 -7.86 -6.58 -0.46
CA CYS A 110 -6.80 -5.87 -1.16
C CYS A 110 -7.35 -4.72 -2.01
N ALA A 111 -8.44 -4.95 -2.74
CA ALA A 111 -9.07 -3.92 -3.58
C ALA A 111 -9.67 -2.76 -2.78
N ARG A 112 -10.06 -3.01 -1.53
CA ARG A 112 -10.67 -2.01 -0.64
C ARG A 112 -9.71 -1.41 0.37
N ASN A 113 -8.43 -1.71 0.28
CA ASN A 113 -7.41 -1.17 1.18
C ASN A 113 -7.38 0.38 1.10
N PRO A 114 -7.70 1.09 2.19
CA PRO A 114 -7.72 2.56 2.17
C PRO A 114 -6.35 3.20 2.32
N VAL A 115 -5.30 2.40 2.60
CA VAL A 115 -3.94 2.90 2.84
C VAL A 115 -2.93 2.09 2.03
N PRO A 116 -3.09 2.02 0.68
CA PRO A 116 -2.14 1.28 -0.15
C PRO A 116 -0.71 1.82 0.04
N LEU A 117 0.28 1.05 -0.31
CA LEU A 117 1.69 1.26 -0.07
C LEU A 117 2.08 0.98 1.39
N ILE A 118 1.50 1.67 2.36
CA ILE A 118 1.78 1.45 3.79
C ILE A 118 1.26 0.07 4.22
N ILE A 119 0.01 -0.25 3.86
CA ILE A 119 -0.50 -1.61 3.95
C ILE A 119 -0.31 -2.26 2.58
N PRO A 120 0.56 -3.27 2.46
CA PRO A 120 1.18 -3.62 1.18
C PRO A 120 0.34 -4.54 0.30
N CYS A 121 -0.83 -4.08 -0.16
CA CYS A 121 -1.67 -4.86 -1.07
C CYS A 121 -1.00 -5.11 -2.44
N HIS A 122 0.01 -4.33 -2.81
CA HIS A 122 0.82 -4.57 -4.01
C HIS A 122 1.63 -5.87 -3.94
N ARG A 123 1.85 -6.43 -2.75
CA ARG A 123 2.59 -7.70 -2.55
C ARG A 123 1.74 -8.94 -2.75
N VAL A 124 0.49 -8.80 -3.21
CA VAL A 124 -0.42 -9.93 -3.42
C VAL A 124 -0.76 -10.05 -4.90
N THR A 125 -0.50 -11.22 -5.47
CA THR A 125 -0.69 -11.51 -6.89
C THR A 125 -1.51 -12.78 -7.08
N ARG A 126 -1.86 -13.09 -8.33
CA ARG A 126 -2.56 -14.33 -8.65
C ARG A 126 -1.59 -15.52 -8.65
N HIS A 127 -2.15 -16.74 -8.50
CA HIS A 127 -1.38 -17.98 -8.49
C HIS A 127 -0.62 -18.25 -9.81
N ASP A 128 -1.07 -17.70 -10.93
CA ASP A 128 -0.42 -17.80 -12.23
C ASP A 128 0.70 -16.76 -12.46
N GLY A 129 0.97 -15.93 -11.44
CA GLY A 129 1.98 -14.87 -11.51
C GLY A 129 1.47 -13.56 -12.10
N SER A 130 0.24 -13.50 -12.61
CA SER A 130 -0.37 -12.23 -13.05
C SER A 130 -0.67 -11.33 -11.86
N LEU A 131 -0.74 -10.00 -12.12
CA LEU A 131 -0.83 -9.00 -11.05
C LEU A 131 -2.12 -9.07 -10.24
N GLY A 132 -3.23 -9.46 -10.86
CA GLY A 132 -4.54 -9.27 -10.25
C GLY A 132 -4.98 -7.82 -10.36
N ASN A 133 -5.81 -7.38 -9.42
CA ASN A 133 -6.37 -6.03 -9.40
C ASN A 133 -5.55 -5.10 -8.50
N PHE A 134 -5.64 -3.80 -8.74
CA PHE A 134 -5.04 -2.80 -7.86
C PHE A 134 -5.86 -1.50 -7.90
N GLY A 135 -6.27 -1.04 -6.73
CA GLY A 135 -7.09 0.16 -6.57
C GLY A 135 -6.34 1.36 -6.00
N GLY A 136 -5.05 1.49 -6.28
CA GLY A 136 -4.21 2.54 -5.71
C GLY A 136 -4.52 3.94 -6.21
N ILE A 137 -4.87 4.10 -7.49
CA ILE A 137 -5.10 5.42 -8.11
C ILE A 137 -6.56 5.81 -7.99
N GLU A 138 -6.82 6.95 -7.35
CA GLU A 138 -8.16 7.48 -7.17
C GLU A 138 -8.83 7.77 -8.52
N GLY A 139 -10.08 7.33 -8.65
CA GLY A 139 -10.89 7.55 -9.85
C GLY A 139 -10.66 6.54 -10.98
N PHE A 140 -9.71 5.63 -10.86
CA PHE A 140 -9.48 4.60 -11.85
C PHE A 140 -9.94 3.24 -11.37
N HIS A 141 -10.55 2.47 -12.27
CA HIS A 141 -11.01 1.11 -11.98
C HIS A 141 -9.82 0.21 -11.59
N ILE A 142 -10.08 -0.78 -10.73
CA ILE A 142 -9.06 -1.71 -10.23
C ILE A 142 -8.37 -2.54 -11.33
N LYS A 143 -8.96 -2.61 -12.53
CA LYS A 143 -8.40 -3.28 -13.73
C LYS A 143 -7.78 -2.30 -14.72
N ASP A 144 -7.80 -0.99 -14.42
CA ASP A 144 -7.24 0.00 -15.31
C ASP A 144 -5.73 -0.27 -15.50
N PRO A 145 -5.22 -0.23 -16.73
CA PRO A 145 -3.80 -0.48 -17.02
C PRO A 145 -2.85 0.42 -16.22
N ARG A 146 -3.26 1.64 -15.89
CA ARG A 146 -2.44 2.56 -15.07
C ARG A 146 -2.29 2.06 -13.63
N ASN A 147 -3.36 1.50 -13.06
CA ASN A 147 -3.30 0.85 -11.74
C ASN A 147 -2.38 -0.38 -11.78
N LEU A 148 -2.47 -1.19 -12.82
CA LEU A 148 -1.62 -2.40 -12.93
C LEU A 148 -0.16 -2.03 -13.16
N ALA A 149 0.11 -1.00 -13.95
CA ALA A 149 1.47 -0.48 -14.14
C ALA A 149 2.07 0.04 -12.83
N LEU A 150 1.27 0.75 -12.03
CA LEU A 150 1.69 1.21 -10.70
C LEU A 150 2.01 0.03 -9.78
N LYS A 151 1.14 -0.96 -9.73
CA LYS A 151 1.37 -2.17 -8.92
C LYS A 151 2.68 -2.85 -9.30
N GLN A 152 2.92 -3.04 -10.60
CA GLN A 152 4.17 -3.62 -11.09
C GLN A 152 5.38 -2.78 -10.68
N ALA A 153 5.29 -1.45 -10.80
CA ALA A 153 6.37 -0.55 -10.42
C ALA A 153 6.72 -0.66 -8.92
N LEU A 154 5.72 -0.80 -8.06
CA LEU A 154 5.93 -0.99 -6.62
C LEU A 154 6.62 -2.33 -6.34
N ILE A 155 6.18 -3.40 -6.99
CA ILE A 155 6.81 -4.73 -6.86
C ILE A 155 8.26 -4.69 -7.34
N ASP A 156 8.52 -4.11 -8.50
CA ASP A 156 9.86 -4.02 -9.09
C ASP A 156 10.80 -3.18 -8.22
N HIS A 157 10.28 -2.11 -7.62
CA HIS A 157 11.04 -1.29 -6.70
C HIS A 157 11.54 -2.09 -5.49
N GLU A 158 10.64 -2.86 -4.88
CA GLU A 158 11.01 -3.70 -3.74
C GLU A 158 11.99 -4.79 -4.14
N ALA A 159 11.79 -5.43 -5.28
CA ALA A 159 12.71 -6.43 -5.81
C ALA A 159 14.12 -5.85 -6.04
N ARG A 160 14.19 -4.59 -6.49
CA ARG A 160 15.45 -3.90 -6.73
C ARG A 160 16.24 -3.66 -5.45
N TYR A 161 15.58 -3.31 -4.36
CA TYR A 161 16.25 -2.86 -3.14
C TYR A 161 16.27 -3.90 -2.00
N VAL A 162 15.55 -5.01 -2.14
CA VAL A 162 15.43 -6.00 -1.05
C VAL A 162 16.78 -6.52 -0.55
N SER A 163 17.79 -6.63 -1.42
CA SER A 163 19.12 -7.11 -1.04
C SER A 163 19.83 -6.20 -0.03
N ARG A 164 19.51 -4.91 0.00
CA ARG A 164 20.05 -3.97 0.99
C ARG A 164 19.65 -4.30 2.43
N PHE A 165 18.52 -4.98 2.59
CA PHE A 165 17.89 -5.26 3.88
C PHE A 165 17.89 -6.73 4.24
N ARG A 166 18.63 -7.57 3.53
CA ARG A 166 18.64 -9.02 3.71
C ARG A 166 18.89 -9.43 5.16
N ASN A 167 19.82 -8.77 5.86
CA ASN A 167 20.11 -9.06 7.26
C ASN A 167 19.03 -8.53 8.22
N SER A 168 18.25 -7.55 7.82
CA SER A 168 17.16 -6.97 8.62
C SER A 168 15.85 -7.76 8.49
N LEU A 169 15.73 -8.61 7.45
CA LEU A 169 14.54 -9.41 7.16
C LEU A 169 14.62 -10.83 7.71
N LEU A 170 15.79 -11.23 8.16
CA LEU A 170 16.04 -12.49 8.84
C LEU A 170 15.88 -12.31 10.35
#